data_fdbdd0860e0e19f85a12693ad4eeaee0
#
_entry.id   fdbdd0860e0e19f85a12693ad4eeaee0
#
_cell.length_a   1.000
_cell.length_b   1.000
_cell.length_c   1.000
_cell.angle_alpha   90.00
_cell.angle_beta   90.00
_cell.angle_gamma   90.00
#
_symmetry.space_group_name_H-M   'P 1'
#
loop_
_entity.id
_entity.type
_entity.pdbx_description
1 polymer ?
#
loop_
_entity_poly.entity_id
_entity_poly.type
_entity_poly.pdbx_seq_one_letter_code
_entity_poly.pdbx_strand_id
1 'polypeptide(L)'
;MSKLTGEKEMANWKAFTKAGHLPTLIASFLYFDFCFAIWVLNGAMAPFISESFGLSPAQKGFMISIPIMAGALMRFPLGVIAQYIGRKNAALFEMGCILVAMLYGYYAVDTYSDVLAMGILLGIAGASFGVALSLGSGWFPPQYKGLAMGIAGAGNSGTVLAVLFAPPLAMKYGWQTVYGFAALTML
;
A
#
# COMPACT_ATOMS: atom_id res chain seq x y z
N MET A 1 6.30 -9.85 -40.49
CA MET A 1 5.18 -9.32 -39.68
C MET A 1 5.59 -8.93 -38.26
N SER A 2 6.48 -9.65 -37.56
CA SER A 2 6.87 -9.35 -36.16
C SER A 2 7.64 -8.02 -35.95
N LYS A 3 8.53 -7.62 -36.87
CA LYS A 3 9.28 -6.35 -36.74
C LYS A 3 8.41 -5.11 -36.83
N LEU A 4 7.43 -5.10 -37.73
CA LEU A 4 6.49 -3.96 -37.89
C LEU A 4 5.55 -3.78 -36.70
N THR A 5 5.21 -4.87 -36.00
CA THR A 5 4.43 -4.82 -34.74
C THR A 5 5.26 -4.23 -33.62
N GLY A 6 6.50 -4.66 -33.45
CA GLY A 6 7.41 -4.14 -32.42
C GLY A 6 7.76 -2.66 -32.60
N GLU A 7 7.95 -2.19 -33.82
CA GLU A 7 8.19 -0.76 -34.11
C GLU A 7 6.96 0.12 -33.80
N LYS A 8 5.75 -0.36 -34.12
CA LYS A 8 4.50 0.32 -33.75
C LYS A 8 4.25 0.34 -32.24
N GLU A 9 4.54 -0.74 -31.55
CA GLU A 9 4.44 -0.80 -30.09
C GLU A 9 5.45 0.13 -29.40
N MET A 10 6.70 0.14 -29.85
CA MET A 10 7.72 1.08 -29.32
C MET A 10 7.39 2.55 -29.63
N ALA A 11 6.82 2.84 -30.79
CA ALA A 11 6.36 4.19 -31.14
C ALA A 11 5.19 4.63 -30.24
N ASN A 12 4.27 3.71 -29.93
CA ASN A 12 3.14 3.95 -29.04
C ASN A 12 3.61 4.16 -27.58
N TRP A 13 4.59 3.41 -27.12
CA TRP A 13 5.21 3.57 -25.80
C TRP A 13 5.94 4.89 -25.65
N LYS A 14 6.72 5.30 -26.66
CA LYS A 14 7.36 6.63 -26.71
C LYS A 14 6.35 7.77 -26.68
N ALA A 15 5.22 7.62 -27.38
CA ALA A 15 4.12 8.58 -27.34
C ALA A 15 3.51 8.68 -25.94
N PHE A 16 3.25 7.54 -25.29
CA PHE A 16 2.76 7.48 -23.91
C PHE A 16 3.67 8.20 -22.93
N THR A 17 4.98 7.91 -22.94
CA THR A 17 5.94 8.50 -21.99
C THR A 17 6.07 10.02 -22.12
N LYS A 18 5.73 10.57 -23.30
CA LYS A 18 5.74 12.02 -23.57
C LYS A 18 4.37 12.68 -23.36
N ALA A 19 3.30 11.89 -23.28
CA ALA A 19 1.95 12.42 -23.23
C ALA A 19 1.52 12.92 -21.84
N GLY A 20 2.24 12.56 -20.80
CA GLY A 20 1.93 12.93 -19.42
C GLY A 20 3.17 13.09 -18.56
N HIS A 21 2.98 13.24 -17.25
CA HIS A 21 4.09 13.40 -16.30
C HIS A 21 4.53 12.06 -15.71
N LEU A 22 5.48 11.41 -16.38
CA LEU A 22 5.96 10.07 -16.01
C LEU A 22 6.51 9.98 -14.57
N PRO A 23 7.26 10.98 -14.03
CA PRO A 23 7.71 10.95 -12.64
C PRO A 23 6.56 10.83 -11.63
N THR A 24 5.44 11.53 -11.84
CA THR A 24 4.26 11.40 -10.98
C THR A 24 3.62 10.02 -11.09
N LEU A 25 3.62 9.42 -12.28
CA LEU A 25 3.11 8.06 -12.44
C LEU A 25 3.95 7.03 -11.69
N ILE A 26 5.28 7.14 -11.78
CA ILE A 26 6.21 6.27 -11.03
C ILE A 26 6.05 6.49 -9.53
N ALA A 27 5.97 7.73 -9.08
CA ALA A 27 5.73 8.04 -7.67
C ALA A 27 4.41 7.47 -7.17
N SER A 28 3.34 7.51 -7.99
CA SER A 28 2.04 6.92 -7.65
C SER A 28 2.08 5.40 -7.55
N PHE A 29 2.84 4.76 -8.44
CA PHE A 29 3.09 3.32 -8.38
C PHE A 29 3.83 2.95 -7.09
N LEU A 30 4.96 3.61 -6.79
CA LEU A 30 5.76 3.34 -5.59
C LEU A 30 4.98 3.63 -4.31
N TYR A 31 4.25 4.74 -4.26
CA TYR A 31 3.37 5.08 -3.15
C TYR A 31 2.37 3.94 -2.88
N PHE A 32 1.68 3.46 -3.92
CA PHE A 32 0.73 2.37 -3.77
C PHE A 32 1.41 1.04 -3.42
N ASP A 33 2.56 0.76 -4.01
CA ASP A 33 3.33 -0.47 -3.76
C ASP A 33 3.74 -0.59 -2.28
N PHE A 34 4.29 0.47 -1.70
CA PHE A 34 4.65 0.51 -0.29
C PHE A 34 3.43 0.53 0.65
N CYS A 35 2.40 1.32 0.35
CA CYS A 35 1.17 1.30 1.13
C CYS A 35 0.53 -0.09 1.13
N PHE A 36 0.51 -0.76 -0.02
CA PHE A 36 -0.06 -2.10 -0.14
C PHE A 36 0.77 -3.15 0.62
N ALA A 37 2.10 -3.06 0.57
CA ALA A 37 2.99 -3.91 1.36
C ALA A 37 2.68 -3.78 2.86
N ILE A 38 2.51 -2.56 3.35
CA ILE A 38 2.17 -2.28 4.75
C ILE A 38 0.76 -2.78 5.10
N TRP A 39 -0.20 -2.58 4.22
CA TRP A 39 -1.58 -3.03 4.43
C TRP A 39 -1.68 -4.53 4.68
N VAL A 40 -0.91 -5.33 3.93
CA VAL A 40 -0.91 -6.80 4.06
C VAL A 40 0.06 -7.32 5.12
N LEU A 41 0.79 -6.43 5.80
CA LEU A 41 1.85 -6.81 6.73
C LEU A 41 1.33 -7.66 7.90
N ASN A 42 0.14 -7.34 8.44
CA ASN A 42 -0.49 -8.16 9.50
C ASN A 42 -0.70 -9.61 9.06
N GLY A 43 -1.04 -9.83 7.79
CA GLY A 43 -1.16 -11.18 7.21
C GLY A 43 0.18 -11.90 7.18
N ALA A 44 1.24 -11.22 6.73
CA ALA A 44 2.59 -11.78 6.69
C ALA A 44 3.15 -12.05 8.09
N MET A 45 2.77 -11.22 9.08
CA MET A 45 3.20 -11.38 10.50
C MET A 45 2.29 -12.29 11.32
N ALA A 46 1.18 -12.75 10.77
CA ALA A 46 0.18 -13.52 11.50
C ALA A 46 0.70 -14.78 12.23
N PRO A 47 1.65 -15.56 11.70
CA PRO A 47 2.23 -16.68 12.44
C PRO A 47 2.93 -16.20 13.72
N PHE A 48 3.78 -15.19 13.63
CA PHE A 48 4.59 -14.66 14.74
C PHE A 48 3.72 -14.01 15.82
N ILE A 49 2.73 -13.21 15.41
CA ILE A 49 1.77 -12.57 16.32
C ILE A 49 0.93 -13.64 17.03
N SER A 50 0.47 -14.64 16.28
CA SER A 50 -0.34 -15.72 16.87
C SER A 50 0.43 -16.53 17.91
N GLU A 51 1.70 -16.79 17.68
CA GLU A 51 2.57 -17.48 18.63
C GLU A 51 2.82 -16.61 19.88
N SER A 52 3.13 -15.33 19.71
CA SER A 52 3.41 -14.41 20.80
C SER A 52 2.24 -14.22 21.77
N PHE A 53 0.99 -14.23 21.25
CA PHE A 53 -0.22 -14.01 22.05
C PHE A 53 -1.07 -15.28 22.27
N GLY A 54 -0.61 -16.45 21.80
CA GLY A 54 -1.35 -17.70 21.95
C GLY A 54 -2.75 -17.66 21.30
N LEU A 55 -2.87 -17.06 20.11
CA LEU A 55 -4.17 -16.81 19.48
C LEU A 55 -4.83 -18.09 18.98
N SER A 56 -6.15 -18.21 19.24
CA SER A 56 -6.98 -19.23 18.60
C SER A 56 -7.08 -18.99 17.08
N PRO A 57 -7.44 -20.04 16.28
CA PRO A 57 -7.66 -19.86 14.83
C PRO A 57 -8.67 -18.77 14.48
N ALA A 58 -9.74 -18.62 15.29
CA ALA A 58 -10.74 -17.59 15.11
C ALA A 58 -10.18 -16.19 15.34
N GLN A 59 -9.41 -15.98 16.42
CA GLN A 59 -8.74 -14.70 16.71
C GLN A 59 -7.71 -14.33 15.63
N LYS A 60 -6.93 -15.30 15.15
CA LYS A 60 -6.00 -15.10 14.04
C LYS A 60 -6.72 -14.67 12.76
N GLY A 61 -7.82 -15.35 12.40
CA GLY A 61 -8.64 -15.00 11.24
C GLY A 61 -9.23 -13.58 11.36
N PHE A 62 -9.75 -13.23 12.55
CA PHE A 62 -10.28 -11.89 12.81
C PHE A 62 -9.20 -10.81 12.71
N MET A 63 -8.02 -11.02 13.29
CA MET A 63 -6.87 -10.14 13.21
C MET A 63 -6.44 -9.83 11.77
N ILE A 64 -6.42 -10.84 10.89
CA ILE A 64 -6.07 -10.66 9.47
C ILE A 64 -7.18 -9.91 8.72
N SER A 65 -8.43 -10.12 9.09
CA SER A 65 -9.59 -9.51 8.42
C SER A 65 -9.77 -8.02 8.75
N ILE A 66 -9.39 -7.60 9.95
CA ILE A 66 -9.57 -6.21 10.43
C ILE A 66 -8.96 -5.16 9.49
N PRO A 67 -7.67 -5.25 9.07
CA PRO A 67 -7.10 -4.28 8.15
C PRO A 67 -7.84 -4.23 6.81
N ILE A 68 -8.32 -5.39 6.34
CA ILE A 68 -9.04 -5.50 5.06
C ILE A 68 -10.38 -4.75 5.15
N MET A 69 -11.15 -4.99 6.20
CA MET A 69 -12.42 -4.33 6.44
C MET A 69 -12.24 -2.82 6.65
N ALA A 70 -11.28 -2.43 7.49
CA ALA A 70 -10.97 -1.03 7.74
C ALA A 70 -10.52 -0.32 6.44
N GLY A 71 -9.69 -0.98 5.61
CA GLY A 71 -9.28 -0.44 4.32
C GLY A 71 -10.44 -0.23 3.36
N ALA A 72 -11.37 -1.17 3.30
CA ALA A 72 -12.56 -1.02 2.47
C ALA A 72 -13.42 0.17 2.90
N LEU A 73 -13.61 0.36 4.22
CA LEU A 73 -14.37 1.49 4.77
C LEU A 73 -13.66 2.83 4.58
N MET A 74 -12.33 2.87 4.78
CA MET A 74 -11.53 4.11 4.68
C MET A 74 -11.39 4.65 3.25
N ARG A 75 -11.64 3.84 2.21
CA ARG A 75 -11.63 4.30 0.81
C ARG A 75 -12.59 5.44 0.55
N PHE A 76 -13.78 5.38 1.16
CA PHE A 76 -14.78 6.44 0.96
C PHE A 76 -14.35 7.78 1.59
N PRO A 77 -14.06 7.88 2.91
CA PRO A 77 -13.65 9.15 3.50
C PRO A 77 -12.35 9.70 2.90
N LEU A 78 -11.35 8.85 2.62
CA LEU A 78 -10.12 9.30 1.99
C LEU A 78 -10.34 9.83 0.56
N GLY A 79 -11.21 9.17 -0.21
CA GLY A 79 -11.63 9.65 -1.53
C GLY A 79 -12.30 11.01 -1.49
N VAL A 80 -13.14 11.27 -0.46
CA VAL A 80 -13.76 12.58 -0.22
C VAL A 80 -12.71 13.63 0.18
N ILE A 81 -11.83 13.30 1.14
CA ILE A 81 -10.74 14.19 1.57
C ILE A 81 -9.88 14.60 0.37
N ALA A 82 -9.54 13.66 -0.51
CA ALA A 82 -8.73 13.92 -1.70
C ALA A 82 -9.37 14.94 -2.67
N GLN A 83 -10.70 15.08 -2.67
CA GLN A 83 -11.39 16.10 -3.47
C GLN A 83 -11.21 17.51 -2.89
N TYR A 84 -11.16 17.65 -1.56
CA TYR A 84 -11.02 18.95 -0.89
C TYR A 84 -9.57 19.43 -0.81
N ILE A 85 -8.64 18.58 -0.39
CA ILE A 85 -7.24 18.96 -0.17
C ILE A 85 -6.33 18.67 -1.36
N GLY A 86 -6.86 18.01 -2.40
CA GLY A 86 -6.10 17.57 -3.57
C GLY A 86 -5.39 16.24 -3.36
N ARG A 87 -5.15 15.53 -4.46
CA ARG A 87 -4.66 14.14 -4.46
C ARG A 87 -3.27 13.98 -3.84
N LYS A 88 -2.36 14.95 -4.09
CA LYS A 88 -1.01 14.95 -3.50
C LYS A 88 -1.06 15.08 -1.98
N ASN A 89 -1.84 16.04 -1.48
CA ASN A 89 -1.94 16.27 -0.04
C ASN A 89 -2.67 15.12 0.67
N ALA A 90 -3.65 14.50 0.00
CA ALA A 90 -4.32 13.30 0.52
C ALA A 90 -3.33 12.12 0.64
N ALA A 91 -2.47 11.90 -0.35
CA ALA A 91 -1.44 10.88 -0.27
C ALA A 91 -0.45 11.15 0.87
N LEU A 92 0.02 12.39 1.03
CA LEU A 92 0.92 12.76 2.14
C LEU A 92 0.25 12.62 3.51
N PHE A 93 -1.00 13.01 3.64
CA PHE A 93 -1.79 12.82 4.85
C PHE A 93 -1.93 11.32 5.20
N GLU A 94 -2.24 10.50 4.21
CA GLU A 94 -2.33 9.06 4.37
C GLU A 94 -1.00 8.45 4.80
N MET A 95 0.10 8.81 4.15
CA MET A 95 1.44 8.35 4.53
C MET A 95 1.79 8.73 5.96
N GLY A 96 1.42 9.93 6.40
CA GLY A 96 1.57 10.36 7.80
C GLY A 96 0.77 9.49 8.78
N CYS A 97 -0.48 9.16 8.45
CA CYS A 97 -1.30 8.26 9.26
C CYS A 97 -0.72 6.84 9.31
N ILE A 98 -0.22 6.34 8.17
CA ILE A 98 0.43 5.03 8.10
C ILE A 98 1.70 5.01 8.94
N LEU A 99 2.51 6.07 8.89
CA LEU A 99 3.71 6.19 9.74
C LEU A 99 3.35 6.09 11.22
N VAL A 100 2.30 6.77 11.67
CA VAL A 100 1.81 6.66 13.05
C VAL A 100 1.38 5.23 13.38
N ALA A 101 0.67 4.55 12.47
CA ALA A 101 0.27 3.16 12.65
C ALA A 101 1.49 2.21 12.77
N MET A 102 2.53 2.45 11.98
CA MET A 102 3.77 1.66 12.04
C MET A 102 4.53 1.89 13.35
N LEU A 103 4.65 3.14 13.79
CA LEU A 103 5.29 3.47 15.05
C LEU A 103 4.50 2.89 16.23
N TYR A 104 3.17 2.92 16.17
CA TYR A 104 2.32 2.25 17.16
C TYR A 104 2.61 0.74 17.21
N GLY A 105 2.68 0.09 16.04
CA GLY A 105 3.02 -1.33 15.91
C GLY A 105 4.40 -1.70 16.45
N TYR A 106 5.34 -0.77 16.36
CA TYR A 106 6.70 -0.98 16.85
C TYR A 106 6.84 -0.79 18.36
N TYR A 107 6.19 0.25 18.94
CA TYR A 107 6.46 0.68 20.32
C TYR A 107 5.38 0.27 21.34
N ALA A 108 4.13 0.07 20.93
CA ALA A 108 3.00 0.10 21.84
C ALA A 108 2.03 -1.08 21.72
N VAL A 109 2.42 -2.17 21.06
CA VAL A 109 1.58 -3.36 20.92
C VAL A 109 2.00 -4.42 21.93
N ASP A 110 1.26 -4.50 23.05
CA ASP A 110 1.50 -5.42 24.15
C ASP A 110 0.36 -6.44 24.34
N THR A 111 -0.81 -6.19 23.76
CA THR A 111 -2.00 -7.04 23.91
C THR A 111 -2.63 -7.37 22.55
N TYR A 112 -3.48 -8.40 22.51
CA TYR A 112 -4.27 -8.72 21.32
C TYR A 112 -5.17 -7.56 20.88
N SER A 113 -5.73 -6.78 21.81
CA SER A 113 -6.52 -5.59 21.49
C SER A 113 -5.70 -4.52 20.78
N ASP A 114 -4.43 -4.36 21.15
CA ASP A 114 -3.53 -3.42 20.47
C ASP A 114 -3.22 -3.86 19.04
N VAL A 115 -3.08 -5.18 18.82
CA VAL A 115 -2.94 -5.73 17.46
C VAL A 115 -4.16 -5.43 16.61
N LEU A 116 -5.37 -5.51 17.17
CA LEU A 116 -6.60 -5.15 16.45
C LEU A 116 -6.67 -3.64 16.16
N ALA A 117 -6.32 -2.80 17.15
CA ALA A 117 -6.26 -1.35 16.97
C ALA A 117 -5.25 -0.97 15.87
N MET A 118 -4.05 -1.56 15.90
CA MET A 118 -3.06 -1.42 14.84
C MET A 118 -3.63 -1.84 13.48
N GLY A 119 -4.36 -2.97 13.43
CA GLY A 119 -5.01 -3.45 12.22
C GLY A 119 -6.01 -2.45 11.63
N ILE A 120 -6.78 -1.75 12.48
CA ILE A 120 -7.69 -0.67 12.04
C ILE A 120 -6.90 0.48 11.44
N LEU A 121 -5.82 0.91 12.10
CA LEU A 121 -4.95 1.99 11.59
C LEU A 121 -4.29 1.61 10.27
N LEU A 122 -3.83 0.36 10.13
CA LEU A 122 -3.29 -0.18 8.87
C LEU A 122 -4.32 -0.19 7.73
N GLY A 123 -5.61 -0.23 8.05
CA GLY A 123 -6.67 -0.10 7.06
C GLY A 123 -6.57 1.18 6.24
N ILE A 124 -6.01 2.25 6.80
CA ILE A 124 -5.77 3.51 6.07
C ILE A 124 -4.88 3.24 4.84
N ALA A 125 -3.82 2.44 5.00
CA ALA A 125 -2.94 2.05 3.89
C ALA A 125 -3.69 1.31 2.76
N GLY A 126 -4.73 0.53 3.10
CA GLY A 126 -5.59 -0.14 2.13
C GLY A 126 -6.50 0.80 1.33
N ALA A 127 -6.65 2.06 1.75
CA ALA A 127 -7.41 3.08 1.03
C ALA A 127 -6.60 3.78 -0.07
N SER A 128 -5.27 3.65 -0.09
CA SER A 128 -4.32 4.28 -1.02
C SER A 128 -4.60 4.04 -2.50
N PHE A 129 -5.25 2.94 -2.84
CA PHE A 129 -5.57 2.56 -4.22
C PHE A 129 -6.25 3.68 -5.02
N GLY A 130 -7.32 4.27 -4.48
CA GLY A 130 -8.08 5.33 -5.17
C GLY A 130 -7.25 6.60 -5.39
N VAL A 131 -6.46 6.99 -4.39
CA VAL A 131 -5.57 8.16 -4.45
C VAL A 131 -4.46 7.92 -5.47
N ALA A 132 -3.81 6.76 -5.45
CA ALA A 132 -2.73 6.39 -6.36
C ALA A 132 -3.19 6.41 -7.83
N LEU A 133 -4.31 5.73 -8.14
CA LEU A 133 -4.86 5.70 -9.50
C LEU A 133 -5.17 7.10 -10.02
N SER A 134 -5.80 7.93 -9.18
CA SER A 134 -6.19 9.28 -9.56
C SER A 134 -4.99 10.22 -9.68
N LEU A 135 -3.96 10.06 -8.83
CA LEU A 135 -2.72 10.83 -8.86
C LEU A 135 -1.92 10.52 -10.12
N GLY A 136 -1.68 9.24 -10.40
CA GLY A 136 -0.90 8.79 -11.56
C GLY A 136 -1.56 9.11 -12.89
N SER A 137 -2.86 8.83 -13.02
CA SER A 137 -3.58 9.02 -14.28
C SER A 137 -3.99 10.46 -14.57
N GLY A 138 -4.01 11.33 -13.55
CA GLY A 138 -4.49 12.70 -13.69
C GLY A 138 -3.66 13.60 -14.61
N TRP A 139 -2.42 13.20 -14.91
CA TRP A 139 -1.49 13.90 -15.79
C TRP A 139 -1.51 13.39 -17.23
N PHE A 140 -2.34 12.39 -17.54
CA PHE A 140 -2.40 11.77 -18.86
C PHE A 140 -3.71 12.12 -19.59
N PRO A 141 -3.65 12.33 -20.92
CA PRO A 141 -4.83 12.57 -21.72
C PRO A 141 -5.75 11.32 -21.76
N PRO A 142 -7.03 11.49 -22.11
CA PRO A 142 -8.04 10.42 -22.01
C PRO A 142 -7.65 9.08 -22.64
N GLN A 143 -6.96 9.11 -23.81
CA GLN A 143 -6.54 7.89 -24.52
C GLN A 143 -5.48 7.07 -23.77
N TYR A 144 -4.73 7.67 -22.85
CA TYR A 144 -3.68 7.02 -22.08
C TYR A 144 -4.03 6.82 -20.59
N LYS A 145 -5.18 7.35 -20.14
CA LYS A 145 -5.58 7.23 -18.72
C LYS A 145 -5.68 5.78 -18.25
N GLY A 146 -6.27 4.89 -19.07
CA GLY A 146 -6.39 3.49 -18.71
C GLY A 146 -5.03 2.81 -18.48
N LEU A 147 -4.07 3.08 -19.38
CA LEU A 147 -2.71 2.54 -19.24
C LEU A 147 -2.00 3.11 -18.00
N ALA A 148 -2.11 4.42 -17.74
CA ALA A 148 -1.55 5.05 -16.56
C ALA A 148 -2.17 4.51 -15.26
N MET A 149 -3.48 4.28 -15.23
CA MET A 149 -4.16 3.63 -14.10
C MET A 149 -3.70 2.19 -13.89
N GLY A 150 -3.50 1.43 -14.99
CA GLY A 150 -2.97 0.07 -14.92
C GLY A 150 -1.57 0.03 -14.33
N ILE A 151 -0.68 0.95 -14.74
CA ILE A 151 0.68 1.05 -14.20
C ILE A 151 0.65 1.44 -12.71
N ALA A 152 -0.10 2.47 -12.33
CA ALA A 152 -0.25 2.86 -10.93
C ALA A 152 -0.85 1.72 -10.09
N GLY A 153 -1.86 1.02 -10.62
CA GLY A 153 -2.52 -0.11 -9.95
C GLY A 153 -1.65 -1.37 -9.82
N ALA A 154 -0.59 -1.49 -10.62
CA ALA A 154 0.38 -2.58 -10.47
C ALA A 154 1.15 -2.54 -9.12
N GLY A 155 1.02 -1.46 -8.33
CA GLY A 155 1.53 -1.38 -6.96
C GLY A 155 0.95 -2.43 -5.99
N ASN A 156 -0.04 -3.23 -6.40
CA ASN A 156 -0.40 -4.48 -5.70
C ASN A 156 0.80 -5.44 -5.54
N SER A 157 1.87 -5.28 -6.33
CA SER A 157 3.14 -6.00 -6.19
C SER A 157 3.78 -5.83 -4.82
N GLY A 158 3.43 -4.80 -4.05
CA GLY A 158 3.83 -4.61 -2.66
C GLY A 158 3.57 -5.81 -1.75
N THR A 159 2.58 -6.66 -2.08
CA THR A 159 2.39 -7.95 -1.40
C THR A 159 3.65 -8.81 -1.45
N VAL A 160 4.35 -8.81 -2.57
CA VAL A 160 5.60 -9.59 -2.76
C VAL A 160 6.67 -9.08 -1.80
N LEU A 161 6.78 -7.74 -1.65
CA LEU A 161 7.72 -7.13 -0.71
C LEU A 161 7.41 -7.57 0.73
N ALA A 162 6.15 -7.50 1.15
CA ALA A 162 5.76 -7.92 2.49
C ALA A 162 6.07 -9.39 2.76
N VAL A 163 5.68 -10.29 1.83
CA VAL A 163 5.83 -11.75 2.02
C VAL A 163 7.30 -12.20 1.96
N LEU A 164 8.13 -11.57 1.13
CA LEU A 164 9.53 -11.96 0.99
C LEU A 164 10.42 -11.39 2.10
N PHE A 165 10.19 -10.15 2.52
CA PHE A 165 11.11 -9.47 3.44
C PHE A 165 10.65 -9.50 4.90
N ALA A 166 9.35 -9.45 5.17
CA ALA A 166 8.87 -9.34 6.54
C ALA A 166 9.10 -10.60 7.39
N PRO A 167 8.84 -11.85 6.95
CA PRO A 167 9.08 -13.03 7.76
C PRO A 167 10.55 -13.25 8.14
N PRO A 168 11.55 -13.14 7.23
CA PRO A 168 12.96 -13.24 7.61
C PRO A 168 13.40 -12.19 8.63
N LEU A 169 12.89 -10.96 8.51
CA LEU A 169 13.15 -9.90 9.47
C LEU A 169 12.52 -10.20 10.83
N ALA A 170 11.29 -10.72 10.85
CA ALA A 170 10.61 -11.12 12.09
C ALA A 170 11.33 -12.25 12.81
N MET A 171 11.84 -13.25 12.09
CA MET A 171 12.63 -14.33 12.67
C MET A 171 13.93 -13.85 13.32
N LYS A 172 14.55 -12.80 12.78
CA LYS A 172 15.84 -12.30 13.25
C LYS A 172 15.71 -11.23 14.33
N TYR A 173 14.74 -10.34 14.22
CA TYR A 173 14.65 -9.13 15.05
C TYR A 173 13.34 -9.01 15.86
N GLY A 174 12.44 -9.99 15.73
CA GLY A 174 11.10 -9.92 16.30
C GLY A 174 10.11 -9.21 15.38
N TRP A 175 8.83 -9.60 15.47
CA TRP A 175 7.80 -9.12 14.56
C TRP A 175 7.47 -7.62 14.73
N GLN A 176 7.57 -7.05 15.95
CA GLN A 176 7.36 -5.61 16.18
C GLN A 176 8.40 -4.78 15.42
N THR A 177 9.65 -5.23 15.35
CA THR A 177 10.73 -4.53 14.65
C THR A 177 10.46 -4.43 13.14
N VAL A 178 9.70 -5.35 12.57
CA VAL A 178 9.31 -5.30 11.16
C VAL A 178 8.45 -4.06 10.87
N TYR A 179 7.54 -3.69 11.79
CA TYR A 179 6.76 -2.45 11.66
C TYR A 179 7.66 -1.21 11.75
N GLY A 180 8.68 -1.23 12.60
CA GLY A 180 9.70 -0.18 12.65
C GLY A 180 10.47 -0.03 11.34
N PHE A 181 10.90 -1.13 10.72
CA PHE A 181 11.53 -1.10 9.39
C PHE A 181 10.55 -0.62 8.31
N ALA A 182 9.30 -1.06 8.35
CA ALA A 182 8.28 -0.60 7.41
C ALA A 182 8.00 0.90 7.55
N ALA A 183 8.09 1.47 8.75
CA ALA A 183 7.96 2.91 8.96
C ALA A 183 9.00 3.72 8.18
N LEU A 184 10.24 3.21 8.04
CA LEU A 184 11.29 3.88 7.27
C LEU A 184 10.96 4.00 5.78
N THR A 185 10.12 3.12 5.23
CA THR A 185 9.70 3.19 3.83
C THR A 185 8.69 4.30 3.54
N MET A 186 8.11 4.91 4.60
CA MET A 186 7.13 6.00 4.51
C MET A 186 7.77 7.39 4.67
N LEU A 187 9.07 7.47 4.94
CA LEU A 187 9.86 8.70 5.05
C LEU A 187 10.49 9.09 3.71
#